data_f680dfc6cfdf7faae075157ef8012c96
#
_entry.id   f680dfc6cfdf7faae075157ef8012c96
#
_cell.length_a   1.000
_cell.length_b   1.000
_cell.length_c   1.000
_cell.angle_alpha   90.00
_cell.angle_beta   90.00
_cell.angle_gamma   90.00
#
_symmetry.space_group_name_H-M   'P 1'
#
loop_
_entity.id
_entity.type
_entity.pdbx_description
1 polymer ?
#
loop_
_entity_poly.entity_id
_entity_poly.type
_entity_poly.pdbx_seq_one_letter_code
_entity_poly.pdbx_strand_id
1 'polypeptide(L)'
;TLFRSHTKTPAERLGLFDTKSRAKSEKCLSEAVYFEARGEAVRGQIAVAQVVLNRAFSGKYPETVCGVVYQNKNRHYACQFTFACDNIPDVVREPDMWDRAKKIAKAMLDGKLWLPEVDRSTHYHAYWVRPSWVSEMKKTYKFGVHTFYRPRAWGDGSDAPSWGSAAE
;
A
#
# COMPACT_ATOMS: atom_id res chain seq x y z
N THR A 1 6.45 -27.95 17.58
CA THR A 1 5.45 -27.48 16.60
C THR A 1 4.33 -26.74 17.27
N LEU A 2 3.94 -27.22 18.43
CA LEU A 2 2.85 -26.62 19.18
C LEU A 2 3.18 -25.17 19.61
N PHE A 3 4.46 -24.88 19.65
CA PHE A 3 4.92 -23.59 20.15
C PHE A 3 5.49 -22.71 19.05
N ARG A 4 5.13 -23.02 17.80
CA ARG A 4 5.51 -22.14 16.72
C ARG A 4 4.97 -20.75 17.02
N SER A 5 5.85 -19.78 17.00
CA SER A 5 5.47 -18.40 17.16
C SER A 5 4.43 -18.03 16.10
N HIS A 6 3.28 -17.52 16.53
CA HIS A 6 2.27 -17.05 15.58
C HIS A 6 2.74 -15.74 14.96
N THR A 7 2.95 -15.77 13.65
CA THR A 7 3.31 -14.56 12.92
C THR A 7 2.04 -13.75 12.68
N LYS A 8 2.03 -12.50 13.12
CA LYS A 8 0.87 -11.63 12.94
C LYS A 8 0.65 -11.27 11.49
N THR A 9 -0.60 -11.34 11.07
CA THR A 9 -1.01 -10.83 9.78
C THR A 9 -0.97 -9.30 9.78
N PRO A 10 -0.93 -8.65 8.60
CA PRO A 10 -1.06 -7.20 8.55
C PRO A 10 -2.31 -6.68 9.26
N ALA A 11 -3.45 -7.38 9.12
CA ALA A 11 -4.66 -6.98 9.82
C ALA A 11 -4.48 -6.99 11.34
N GLU A 12 -3.85 -8.04 11.86
CA GLU A 12 -3.59 -8.14 13.29
C GLU A 12 -2.61 -7.05 13.76
N ARG A 13 -1.58 -6.78 12.98
CA ARG A 13 -0.63 -5.70 13.28
C ARG A 13 -1.30 -4.33 13.33
N LEU A 14 -2.34 -4.14 12.52
CA LEU A 14 -3.10 -2.88 12.48
C LEU A 14 -4.21 -2.83 13.54
N GLY A 15 -4.38 -3.89 14.33
CA GLY A 15 -5.42 -3.93 15.36
C GLY A 15 -6.83 -4.11 14.81
N LEU A 16 -6.96 -4.71 13.63
CA LEU A 16 -8.25 -4.88 12.96
C LEU A 16 -8.94 -6.17 13.45
N PHE A 17 -9.35 -6.15 14.72
CA PHE A 17 -9.93 -7.34 15.35
C PHE A 17 -11.46 -7.40 15.26
N ASP A 18 -12.12 -6.27 15.08
CA ASP A 18 -13.56 -6.25 14.92
C ASP A 18 -13.95 -6.15 13.43
N THR A 19 -15.15 -6.64 13.13
CA THR A 19 -15.66 -6.70 11.77
C THR A 19 -15.74 -5.33 11.11
N LYS A 20 -16.17 -4.33 11.86
CA LYS A 20 -16.37 -2.97 11.33
C LYS A 20 -15.05 -2.31 10.94
N SER A 21 -14.05 -2.37 11.80
CA SER A 21 -12.72 -1.82 11.53
C SER A 21 -12.08 -2.52 10.35
N ARG A 22 -12.20 -3.84 10.30
CA ARG A 22 -11.67 -4.65 9.21
C ARG A 22 -12.31 -4.27 7.89
N ALA A 23 -13.63 -4.18 7.84
CA ALA A 23 -14.36 -3.84 6.62
C ALA A 23 -13.98 -2.45 6.12
N LYS A 24 -13.84 -1.49 7.01
CA LYS A 24 -13.45 -0.13 6.66
C LYS A 24 -12.05 -0.11 6.03
N SER A 25 -11.09 -0.80 6.62
CA SER A 25 -9.73 -0.86 6.10
C SER A 25 -9.68 -1.60 4.76
N GLU A 26 -10.41 -2.70 4.61
CA GLU A 26 -10.49 -3.40 3.32
C GLU A 26 -11.05 -2.50 2.23
N LYS A 27 -12.08 -1.73 2.55
CA LYS A 27 -12.68 -0.82 1.58
C LYS A 27 -11.68 0.25 1.14
N CYS A 28 -11.00 0.90 2.07
CA CYS A 28 -10.01 1.93 1.74
C CYS A 28 -8.87 1.35 0.90
N LEU A 29 -8.37 0.18 1.27
CA LEU A 29 -7.30 -0.47 0.52
C LEU A 29 -7.77 -0.86 -0.88
N SER A 30 -8.99 -1.38 -1.00
CA SER A 30 -9.60 -1.70 -2.28
C SER A 30 -9.71 -0.47 -3.19
N GLU A 31 -10.11 0.66 -2.61
CA GLU A 31 -10.20 1.91 -3.34
C GLU A 31 -8.85 2.36 -3.87
N ALA A 32 -7.80 2.28 -3.05
CA ALA A 32 -6.46 2.61 -3.49
C ALA A 32 -6.02 1.72 -4.66
N VAL A 33 -6.18 0.42 -4.54
CA VAL A 33 -5.81 -0.53 -5.61
C VAL A 33 -6.61 -0.25 -6.87
N TYR A 34 -7.91 -0.05 -6.74
CA TYR A 34 -8.79 0.17 -7.89
C TYR A 34 -8.45 1.46 -8.62
N PHE A 35 -8.47 2.58 -7.90
CA PHE A 35 -8.31 3.89 -8.55
C PHE A 35 -6.87 4.16 -9.00
N GLU A 36 -5.89 3.56 -8.34
CA GLU A 36 -4.49 3.78 -8.70
C GLU A 36 -3.95 2.76 -9.70
N ALA A 37 -4.47 1.54 -9.70
CA ALA A 37 -3.79 0.47 -10.41
C ALA A 37 -4.69 -0.53 -11.14
N ARG A 38 -6.00 -0.27 -11.31
CA ARG A 38 -6.88 -1.28 -11.94
C ARG A 38 -6.45 -1.67 -13.36
N GLY A 39 -5.80 -0.77 -14.07
CA GLY A 39 -5.30 -1.05 -15.41
C GLY A 39 -3.97 -1.80 -15.45
N GLU A 40 -3.34 -2.00 -14.29
CA GLU A 40 -2.08 -2.70 -14.19
C GLU A 40 -2.30 -4.21 -14.08
N ALA A 41 -1.23 -4.98 -14.34
CA ALA A 41 -1.26 -6.40 -14.04
C ALA A 41 -1.43 -6.59 -12.53
N VAL A 42 -1.90 -7.78 -12.13
CA VAL A 42 -2.17 -8.10 -10.72
C VAL A 42 -0.96 -7.82 -9.84
N ARG A 43 0.24 -8.14 -10.31
CA ARG A 43 1.48 -7.90 -9.56
C ARG A 43 1.67 -6.42 -9.23
N GLY A 44 1.37 -5.53 -10.16
CA GLY A 44 1.42 -4.09 -9.92
C GLY A 44 0.37 -3.62 -8.94
N GLN A 45 -0.80 -4.23 -8.97
CA GLN A 45 -1.86 -3.93 -8.02
C GLN A 45 -1.47 -4.35 -6.59
N ILE A 46 -0.85 -5.51 -6.45
CA ILE A 46 -0.32 -5.98 -5.17
C ILE A 46 0.76 -5.01 -4.66
N ALA A 47 1.63 -4.56 -5.55
CA ALA A 47 2.70 -3.63 -5.18
C ALA A 47 2.15 -2.31 -4.61
N VAL A 48 1.09 -1.77 -5.20
CA VAL A 48 0.44 -0.56 -4.68
C VAL A 48 -0.14 -0.80 -3.29
N ALA A 49 -0.84 -1.92 -3.11
CA ALA A 49 -1.38 -2.29 -1.79
C ALA A 49 -0.27 -2.41 -0.75
N GLN A 50 0.86 -3.00 -1.15
CA GLN A 50 2.01 -3.17 -0.24
C GLN A 50 2.59 -1.83 0.21
N VAL A 51 2.68 -0.86 -0.68
CA VAL A 51 3.12 0.49 -0.33
C VAL A 51 2.20 1.10 0.72
N VAL A 52 0.89 0.96 0.56
CA VAL A 52 -0.07 1.49 1.54
C VAL A 52 0.19 0.87 2.93
N LEU A 53 0.33 -0.45 2.98
CA LEU A 53 0.59 -1.14 4.25
C LEU A 53 1.94 -0.74 4.84
N ASN A 54 2.97 -0.66 4.01
CA ASN A 54 4.30 -0.22 4.47
C ASN A 54 4.24 1.15 5.13
N ARG A 55 3.50 2.08 4.54
CA ARG A 55 3.31 3.40 5.14
C ARG A 55 2.61 3.31 6.48
N ALA A 56 1.54 2.53 6.57
CA ALA A 56 0.78 2.39 7.82
C ALA A 56 1.64 1.83 8.96
N PHE A 57 2.61 0.98 8.64
CA PHE A 57 3.49 0.39 9.65
C PHE A 57 4.72 1.22 9.96
N SER A 58 5.05 2.21 9.14
CA SER A 58 6.37 2.88 9.21
C SER A 58 6.55 3.79 10.42
N GLY A 59 5.47 4.22 11.04
CA GLY A 59 5.54 5.23 12.09
C GLY A 59 5.74 6.66 11.58
N LYS A 60 5.85 6.85 10.27
CA LYS A 60 6.07 8.15 9.63
C LYS A 60 4.87 8.64 8.83
N TYR A 61 3.84 7.85 8.77
CA TYR A 61 2.58 8.11 8.07
C TYR A 61 1.44 7.81 9.02
N PRO A 62 0.20 8.14 8.66
CA PRO A 62 -0.93 7.70 9.48
C PRO A 62 -0.89 6.19 9.73
N GLU A 63 -1.36 5.78 10.89
CA GLU A 63 -1.26 4.39 11.33
C GLU A 63 -2.41 3.50 10.89
N THR A 64 -3.33 4.03 10.08
CA THR A 64 -4.46 3.26 9.55
C THR A 64 -4.41 3.25 8.03
N VAL A 65 -5.00 2.22 7.43
CA VAL A 65 -5.09 2.12 5.97
C VAL A 65 -5.82 3.34 5.41
N CYS A 66 -6.99 3.67 5.95
CA CYS A 66 -7.76 4.80 5.47
C CYS A 66 -7.02 6.12 5.68
N GLY A 67 -6.30 6.25 6.79
CA GLY A 67 -5.48 7.43 7.04
C GLY A 67 -4.39 7.61 6.00
N VAL A 68 -3.73 6.52 5.59
CA VAL A 68 -2.71 6.56 4.55
C VAL A 68 -3.33 6.91 3.20
N VAL A 69 -4.39 6.21 2.81
CA VAL A 69 -5.01 6.37 1.49
C VAL A 69 -5.56 7.77 1.30
N TYR A 70 -6.20 8.31 2.32
CA TYR A 70 -6.83 9.62 2.24
C TYR A 70 -6.02 10.73 2.92
N GLN A 71 -4.74 10.52 3.13
CA GLN A 71 -3.86 11.53 3.71
C GLN A 71 -3.88 12.80 2.85
N ASN A 72 -4.08 13.94 3.50
CA ASN A 72 -4.15 15.25 2.84
C ASN A 72 -5.28 15.38 1.82
N LYS A 73 -6.36 14.60 1.95
CA LYS A 73 -7.50 14.66 1.00
C LYS A 73 -8.14 16.04 0.91
N ASN A 74 -7.98 16.87 1.95
CA ASN A 74 -8.53 18.23 1.98
C ASN A 74 -7.63 19.26 1.30
N ARG A 75 -6.45 18.84 0.83
CA ARG A 75 -5.52 19.71 0.12
C ARG A 75 -5.66 19.48 -1.38
N HIS A 76 -6.30 20.40 -2.05
CA HIS A 76 -6.59 20.29 -3.48
C HIS A 76 -5.33 19.93 -4.29
N TYR A 77 -5.37 18.80 -5.01
CA TYR A 77 -4.26 18.24 -5.80
C TYR A 77 -2.97 17.99 -5.03
N ALA A 78 -3.02 18.01 -3.70
CA ALA A 78 -1.84 17.75 -2.87
C ALA A 78 -2.02 16.56 -1.93
N CYS A 79 -3.02 15.72 -2.16
CA CYS A 79 -3.22 14.48 -1.40
C CYS A 79 -2.22 13.42 -1.87
N GLN A 80 -1.96 12.42 -1.03
CA GLN A 80 -0.98 11.37 -1.33
C GLN A 80 -1.39 10.54 -2.53
N PHE A 81 -2.67 10.21 -2.64
CA PHE A 81 -3.23 9.49 -3.78
C PHE A 81 -4.16 10.46 -4.50
N THR A 82 -3.81 10.82 -5.72
CA THR A 82 -4.47 11.92 -6.44
C THR A 82 -5.96 11.70 -6.64
N PHE A 83 -6.42 10.45 -6.78
CA PHE A 83 -7.85 10.17 -6.93
C PHE A 83 -8.67 10.71 -5.75
N ALA A 84 -8.05 10.83 -4.57
CA ALA A 84 -8.77 11.27 -3.38
C ALA A 84 -9.11 12.77 -3.38
N CYS A 85 -8.49 13.55 -4.28
CA CYS A 85 -8.69 14.99 -4.29
C CYS A 85 -8.56 15.63 -5.69
N ASP A 86 -8.80 14.90 -6.76
CA ASP A 86 -8.64 15.38 -8.13
C ASP A 86 -9.91 16.04 -8.71
N ASN A 87 -10.95 16.25 -7.88
CA ASN A 87 -12.26 16.77 -8.30
C ASN A 87 -13.02 15.87 -9.26
N ILE A 88 -12.57 14.65 -9.49
CA ILE A 88 -13.26 13.66 -10.30
C ILE A 88 -14.00 12.74 -9.34
N PRO A 89 -15.32 12.52 -9.52
CA PRO A 89 -16.05 11.59 -8.65
C PRO A 89 -15.41 10.19 -8.65
N ASP A 90 -15.21 9.63 -7.46
CA ASP A 90 -14.62 8.30 -7.30
C ASP A 90 -15.72 7.24 -7.42
N VAL A 91 -16.09 6.94 -8.66
CA VAL A 91 -17.15 6.00 -8.97
C VAL A 91 -16.55 4.74 -9.57
N VAL A 92 -16.92 3.59 -9.02
CA VAL A 92 -16.54 2.30 -9.58
C VAL A 92 -17.38 2.05 -10.83
N ARG A 93 -16.70 1.97 -11.97
CA ARG A 93 -17.37 1.75 -13.27
C ARG A 93 -17.03 0.39 -13.87
N GLU A 94 -16.05 -0.31 -13.29
CA GLU A 94 -15.58 -1.62 -13.78
C GLU A 94 -15.73 -2.65 -12.67
N PRO A 95 -16.90 -3.29 -12.54
CA PRO A 95 -17.17 -4.21 -11.43
C PRO A 95 -16.16 -5.34 -11.28
N ASP A 96 -15.69 -5.90 -12.40
CA ASP A 96 -14.72 -7.00 -12.36
C ASP A 96 -13.39 -6.55 -11.76
N MET A 97 -12.96 -5.34 -12.10
CA MET A 97 -11.73 -4.76 -11.56
C MET A 97 -11.88 -4.40 -10.09
N TRP A 98 -13.08 -3.98 -9.70
CA TRP A 98 -13.39 -3.71 -8.30
C TRP A 98 -13.38 -5.00 -7.47
N ASP A 99 -13.94 -6.08 -8.00
CA ASP A 99 -13.90 -7.38 -7.34
C ASP A 99 -12.46 -7.86 -7.15
N ARG A 100 -11.61 -7.67 -8.15
CA ARG A 100 -10.19 -8.00 -8.05
C ARG A 100 -9.51 -7.16 -6.99
N ALA A 101 -9.76 -5.88 -6.96
CA ALA A 101 -9.18 -4.97 -5.96
C ALA A 101 -9.56 -5.41 -4.55
N LYS A 102 -10.82 -5.79 -4.33
CA LYS A 102 -11.29 -6.28 -3.04
C LYS A 102 -10.59 -7.58 -2.63
N LYS A 103 -10.40 -8.49 -3.58
CA LYS A 103 -9.71 -9.76 -3.30
C LYS A 103 -8.25 -9.52 -2.93
N ILE A 104 -7.59 -8.60 -3.63
CA ILE A 104 -6.21 -8.25 -3.32
C ILE A 104 -6.12 -7.61 -1.94
N ALA A 105 -6.99 -6.67 -1.64
CA ALA A 105 -7.01 -6.01 -0.32
C ALA A 105 -7.19 -7.02 0.81
N LYS A 106 -8.14 -7.93 0.66
CA LYS A 106 -8.38 -8.97 1.65
C LYS A 106 -7.16 -9.86 1.82
N ALA A 107 -6.58 -10.33 0.72
CA ALA A 107 -5.42 -11.23 0.77
C ALA A 107 -4.20 -10.52 1.38
N MET A 108 -4.01 -9.23 1.11
CA MET A 108 -2.93 -8.45 1.71
C MET A 108 -3.10 -8.34 3.22
N LEU A 109 -4.31 -8.02 3.67
CA LEU A 109 -4.57 -7.91 5.11
C LEU A 109 -4.49 -9.26 5.82
N ASP A 110 -4.80 -10.34 5.12
CA ASP A 110 -4.66 -11.70 5.66
C ASP A 110 -3.22 -12.23 5.60
N GLY A 111 -2.30 -11.44 5.08
CA GLY A 111 -0.89 -11.85 5.00
C GLY A 111 -0.60 -12.91 3.95
N LYS A 112 -1.46 -13.06 2.96
CA LYS A 112 -1.31 -14.08 1.92
C LYS A 112 -0.53 -13.62 0.71
N LEU A 113 -0.31 -12.32 0.57
CA LEU A 113 0.41 -11.74 -0.55
C LEU A 113 1.48 -10.80 -0.02
N TRP A 114 2.68 -10.91 -0.60
CA TRP A 114 3.80 -10.04 -0.31
C TRP A 114 4.78 -10.16 -1.48
N LEU A 115 5.26 -9.04 -1.96
CA LEU A 115 6.27 -9.02 -3.03
C LEU A 115 7.62 -8.67 -2.42
N PRO A 116 8.56 -9.64 -2.33
CA PRO A 116 9.88 -9.36 -1.78
C PRO A 116 10.62 -8.26 -2.53
N GLU A 117 10.39 -8.13 -3.84
CA GLU A 117 11.05 -7.13 -4.67
C GLU A 117 10.65 -5.71 -4.28
N VAL A 118 9.38 -5.53 -3.89
CA VAL A 118 8.85 -4.25 -3.43
C VAL A 118 9.30 -3.98 -1.99
N ASP A 119 9.42 -5.05 -1.21
CA ASP A 119 9.91 -5.02 0.16
C ASP A 119 9.20 -3.91 0.97
N ARG A 120 9.95 -3.03 1.59
CA ARG A 120 9.45 -1.96 2.45
C ARG A 120 9.32 -0.63 1.73
N SER A 121 9.10 -0.67 0.43
CA SER A 121 8.93 0.54 -0.37
C SER A 121 7.75 1.36 0.12
N THR A 122 7.94 2.66 0.19
CA THR A 122 6.92 3.61 0.64
C THR A 122 6.52 4.60 -0.44
N HIS A 123 7.21 4.59 -1.58
CA HIS A 123 6.96 5.53 -2.67
C HIS A 123 6.94 4.81 -4.00
N TYR A 124 6.15 5.34 -4.91
CA TYR A 124 6.20 4.95 -6.31
C TYR A 124 5.77 6.11 -7.20
N HIS A 125 6.15 6.05 -8.46
CA HIS A 125 5.65 6.98 -9.47
C HIS A 125 5.49 6.28 -10.80
N ALA A 126 4.61 6.82 -11.64
CA ALA A 126 4.47 6.37 -13.02
C ALA A 126 5.66 6.89 -13.85
N TYR A 127 5.99 6.18 -14.94
CA TYR A 127 7.18 6.51 -15.73
C TYR A 127 7.12 7.91 -16.37
N TRP A 128 5.93 8.46 -16.54
CA TRP A 128 5.78 9.81 -17.11
C TRP A 128 5.84 10.93 -16.08
N VAL A 129 6.09 10.61 -14.82
CA VAL A 129 6.22 11.59 -13.75
C VAL A 129 7.63 11.54 -13.20
N ARG A 130 8.20 12.70 -12.87
CA ARG A 130 9.52 12.78 -12.22
C ARG A 130 9.41 13.58 -10.92
N PRO A 131 9.03 12.94 -9.81
CA PRO A 131 8.96 13.63 -8.53
C PRO A 131 10.34 14.07 -8.06
N SER A 132 10.38 15.20 -7.35
CA SER A 132 11.64 15.73 -6.83
C SER A 132 12.33 14.80 -5.83
N TRP A 133 11.55 13.98 -5.12
CA TRP A 133 12.10 13.07 -4.10
C TRP A 133 12.88 11.88 -4.67
N VAL A 134 12.82 11.63 -5.98
CA VAL A 134 13.47 10.45 -6.58
C VAL A 134 14.96 10.39 -6.26
N SER A 135 15.66 11.54 -6.31
CA SER A 135 17.09 11.58 -6.03
C SER A 135 17.45 11.24 -4.59
N GLU A 136 16.49 11.34 -3.68
CA GLU A 136 16.70 11.08 -2.25
C GLU A 136 16.28 9.69 -1.82
N MET A 137 15.77 8.88 -2.77
CA MET A 137 15.23 7.57 -2.48
C MET A 137 16.04 6.50 -3.17
N LYS A 138 15.96 5.28 -2.64
CA LYS A 138 16.57 4.12 -3.29
C LYS A 138 15.51 3.36 -4.09
N LYS A 139 15.77 3.18 -5.38
CA LYS A 139 14.94 2.36 -6.26
C LYS A 139 14.99 0.90 -5.82
N THR A 140 13.83 0.28 -5.68
CA THR A 140 13.72 -1.12 -5.27
C THR A 140 13.21 -2.01 -6.39
N TYR A 141 12.23 -1.53 -7.16
CA TYR A 141 11.52 -2.39 -8.09
C TYR A 141 10.86 -1.55 -9.18
N LYS A 142 10.80 -2.12 -10.37
CA LYS A 142 10.05 -1.52 -11.48
C LYS A 142 9.15 -2.58 -12.09
N PHE A 143 7.87 -2.29 -12.22
CA PHE A 143 6.92 -3.19 -12.83
C PHE A 143 5.83 -2.40 -13.54
N GLY A 144 5.56 -2.75 -14.79
CA GLY A 144 4.57 -2.03 -15.58
C GLY A 144 4.96 -0.56 -15.72
N VAL A 145 4.02 0.32 -15.40
CA VAL A 145 4.24 1.77 -15.50
C VAL A 145 4.85 2.38 -14.25
N HIS A 146 4.97 1.59 -13.16
CA HIS A 146 5.39 2.11 -11.86
C HIS A 146 6.82 1.70 -11.48
N THR A 147 7.53 2.63 -10.85
CA THR A 147 8.82 2.38 -10.21
C THR A 147 8.68 2.67 -8.72
N PHE A 148 9.22 1.77 -7.90
CA PHE A 148 9.05 1.78 -6.44
C PHE A 148 10.35 2.13 -5.75
N TYR A 149 10.24 2.82 -4.61
CA TYR A 149 11.39 3.35 -3.88
C TYR A 149 11.20 3.21 -2.38
N ARG A 150 12.33 3.13 -1.67
CA ARG A 150 12.37 3.22 -0.20
C ARG A 150 13.32 4.34 0.22
N PRO A 151 13.21 4.85 1.45
CA PRO A 151 14.16 5.84 1.94
C PRO A 151 15.59 5.31 1.94
N ARG A 152 16.54 6.12 1.47
CA ARG A 152 17.97 5.76 1.52
C ARG A 152 18.49 5.65 2.94
N ALA A 153 17.92 6.43 3.86
CA ALA A 153 18.31 6.42 5.26
C ALA A 153 18.18 5.04 5.91
N TRP A 154 17.41 4.13 5.28
CA TRP A 154 17.32 2.74 5.77
C TRP A 154 18.51 1.90 5.32
N GLY A 155 19.42 2.46 4.53
CA GLY A 155 20.72 1.87 4.22
C GLY A 155 20.65 0.43 3.74
N ASP A 156 21.37 -0.43 4.43
CA ASP A 156 21.39 -1.86 4.17
C ASP A 156 20.19 -2.60 4.76
N GLY A 157 19.24 -1.87 5.30
CA GLY A 157 18.09 -2.44 5.97
C GLY A 157 18.16 -2.45 7.48
N SER A 158 19.35 -2.16 8.04
CA SER A 158 19.51 -2.16 9.50
C SER A 158 18.70 -1.04 10.16
N ASP A 159 18.53 0.07 9.47
CA ASP A 159 17.73 1.21 9.94
C ASP A 159 16.26 1.11 9.56
N ALA A 160 15.88 0.12 8.79
CA ALA A 160 14.51 -0.02 8.34
C ALA A 160 13.60 -0.37 9.51
N PRO A 161 12.40 0.20 9.54
CA PRO A 161 11.42 -0.21 10.55
C PRO A 161 11.17 -1.73 10.50
N SER A 162 10.86 -2.29 11.65
CA SER A 162 10.66 -3.74 11.79
C SER A 162 9.23 -4.14 11.38
N TRP A 163 8.89 -3.93 10.14
CA TRP A 163 7.67 -4.50 9.57
C TRP A 163 8.07 -5.28 8.33
N GLY A 164 7.18 -6.09 7.82
CA GLY A 164 7.47 -6.86 6.63
C GLY A 164 6.35 -7.81 6.30
N SER A 165 6.69 -8.92 5.64
CA SER A 165 5.71 -9.92 5.29
C SER A 165 5.12 -10.57 6.53
N ALA A 166 3.99 -11.24 6.36
CA ALA A 166 3.37 -12.00 7.44
C ALA A 166 4.25 -13.15 7.92
N ALA A 167 5.30 -13.49 7.18
CA ALA A 167 6.24 -14.53 7.55
C ALA A 167 7.26 -14.08 8.60
N GLU A 168 7.34 -12.82 8.93
CA GLU A 168 8.25 -12.30 9.94
C GLU A 168 7.71 -12.38 11.36
#